data_bd6f0934dc763937c584b4a1d0b95134
#
_entry.id   bd6f0934dc763937c584b4a1d0b95134
#
_cell.length_a   1.000
_cell.length_b   1.000
_cell.length_c   1.000
_cell.angle_alpha   90.00
_cell.angle_beta   90.00
_cell.angle_gamma   90.00
#
_symmetry.space_group_name_H-M   'P 1'
#
loop_
_entity.id
_entity.type
_entity.pdbx_description
1 polymer ?
#
loop_
_entity_poly.entity_id
_entity_poly.type
_entity_poly.pdbx_seq_one_letter_code
_entity_poly.pdbx_strand_id
1 'polypeptide(L)'
;MDGALSLLAGKRAVITGGANPRGIGAAVVELFLAQGASVAVLDHAYAEDGPGALVDGRVNLHCDVSRGASCEAALARAVQALGGLDVLVNNAGIVAATRIWDLPEDEFRRMVDVNLTGTYNVTHAALPALLESTRQPAIVNLGSTAALRGGGLLGGSHYAASKGGVISFTKALARELGPRGVRANCVAPGIIETDMTLGKFGENWEQELKQGIPLQRFGSPAEVAQAILFLASDLSSYSTGIVVDVNGGFHIH
;
A
#
# COMPACT_ATOMS: atom_id res chain seq x y z
N MET A 1 2.07 -10.28 -32.65
CA MET A 1 1.65 -10.84 -31.35
C MET A 1 2.72 -10.41 -30.36
N ASP A 2 2.53 -9.20 -29.80
CA ASP A 2 3.45 -8.68 -28.79
C ASP A 2 3.18 -9.43 -27.49
N GLY A 3 4.06 -10.39 -27.16
CA GLY A 3 4.04 -11.07 -25.87
C GLY A 3 4.51 -10.13 -24.77
N ALA A 4 3.65 -9.16 -24.38
CA ALA A 4 3.91 -8.38 -23.18
C ALA A 4 4.05 -9.35 -22.01
N LEU A 5 5.19 -9.33 -21.34
CA LEU A 5 5.46 -10.19 -20.18
C LEU A 5 4.40 -9.91 -19.12
N SER A 6 3.56 -10.90 -18.83
CA SER A 6 2.57 -10.82 -17.77
C SER A 6 3.24 -11.19 -16.44
N LEU A 7 3.73 -10.18 -15.71
CA LEU A 7 4.58 -10.35 -14.52
C LEU A 7 3.85 -10.99 -13.33
N LEU A 8 2.52 -10.97 -13.32
CA LEU A 8 1.69 -11.54 -12.26
C LEU A 8 0.74 -12.62 -12.77
N ALA A 9 1.07 -13.27 -13.92
CA ALA A 9 0.20 -14.28 -14.51
C ALA A 9 -0.24 -15.34 -13.51
N GLY A 10 -1.56 -15.42 -13.25
CA GLY A 10 -2.19 -16.36 -12.33
C GLY A 10 -1.88 -16.14 -10.85
N LYS A 11 -1.19 -15.05 -10.46
CA LYS A 11 -1.04 -14.68 -9.04
C LYS A 11 -2.35 -14.12 -8.48
N ARG A 12 -2.56 -14.33 -7.18
CA ARG A 12 -3.74 -13.93 -6.42
C ARG A 12 -3.32 -12.82 -5.46
N ALA A 13 -3.89 -11.65 -5.61
CA ALA A 13 -3.48 -10.47 -4.87
C ALA A 13 -4.61 -9.91 -4.00
N VAL A 14 -4.28 -9.47 -2.80
CA VAL A 14 -5.13 -8.61 -1.95
C VAL A 14 -4.51 -7.23 -1.89
N ILE A 15 -5.32 -6.20 -2.13
CA ILE A 15 -4.92 -4.78 -2.10
C ILE A 15 -5.88 -4.04 -1.17
N THR A 16 -5.36 -3.33 -0.17
CA THR A 16 -6.16 -2.50 0.72
C THR A 16 -6.21 -1.05 0.27
N GLY A 17 -7.35 -0.35 0.43
CA GLY A 17 -7.49 1.06 0.10
C GLY A 17 -7.53 1.34 -1.41
N GLY A 18 -8.31 0.54 -2.15
CA GLY A 18 -8.38 0.63 -3.62
C GLY A 18 -9.71 1.13 -4.18
N ALA A 19 -10.63 1.64 -3.35
CA ALA A 19 -11.93 2.14 -3.82
C ALA A 19 -11.85 3.51 -4.49
N ASN A 20 -10.89 4.36 -4.10
CA ASN A 20 -10.74 5.69 -4.71
C ASN A 20 -10.07 5.58 -6.09
N PRO A 21 -10.77 5.93 -7.20
CA PRO A 21 -10.26 5.76 -8.57
C PRO A 21 -9.02 6.61 -8.89
N ARG A 22 -8.77 7.68 -8.14
CA ARG A 22 -7.58 8.53 -8.31
C ARG A 22 -6.47 8.21 -7.30
N GLY A 23 -6.63 7.14 -6.53
CA GLY A 23 -5.66 6.70 -5.52
C GLY A 23 -4.60 5.75 -6.05
N ILE A 24 -3.52 5.61 -5.29
CA ILE A 24 -2.46 4.63 -5.57
C ILE A 24 -3.04 3.21 -5.61
N GLY A 25 -3.93 2.86 -4.66
CA GLY A 25 -4.54 1.53 -4.60
C GLY A 25 -5.29 1.16 -5.87
N ALA A 26 -6.08 2.07 -6.44
CA ALA A 26 -6.77 1.83 -7.72
C ALA A 26 -5.78 1.62 -8.86
N ALA A 27 -4.72 2.43 -8.96
CA ALA A 27 -3.68 2.25 -9.97
C ALA A 27 -2.97 0.90 -9.85
N VAL A 28 -2.77 0.40 -8.62
CA VAL A 28 -2.22 -0.94 -8.37
C VAL A 28 -3.19 -2.02 -8.85
N VAL A 29 -4.48 -1.89 -8.54
CA VAL A 29 -5.53 -2.83 -8.97
C VAL A 29 -5.53 -2.96 -10.50
N GLU A 30 -5.64 -1.85 -11.22
CA GLU A 30 -5.67 -1.83 -12.68
C GLU A 30 -4.40 -2.45 -13.28
N LEU A 31 -3.23 -2.09 -12.74
CA LEU A 31 -1.97 -2.62 -13.21
C LEU A 31 -1.85 -4.12 -12.95
N PHE A 32 -2.25 -4.61 -11.77
CA PHE A 32 -2.18 -6.03 -11.42
C PHE A 32 -3.10 -6.88 -12.29
N LEU A 33 -4.32 -6.42 -12.55
CA LEU A 33 -5.24 -7.06 -13.48
C LEU A 33 -4.65 -7.13 -14.90
N ALA A 34 -4.10 -6.01 -15.40
CA ALA A 34 -3.42 -5.96 -16.70
C ALA A 34 -2.19 -6.89 -16.78
N GLN A 35 -1.57 -7.20 -15.63
CA GLN A 35 -0.44 -8.14 -15.53
C GLN A 35 -0.88 -9.58 -15.21
N GLY A 36 -2.17 -9.89 -15.35
CA GLY A 36 -2.72 -11.24 -15.26
C GLY A 36 -2.97 -11.77 -13.85
N ALA A 37 -2.99 -10.91 -12.83
CA ALA A 37 -3.40 -11.29 -11.48
C ALA A 37 -4.92 -11.33 -11.35
N SER A 38 -5.41 -12.15 -10.40
CA SER A 38 -6.74 -11.97 -9.82
C SER A 38 -6.62 -11.15 -8.54
N VAL A 39 -7.52 -10.17 -8.33
CA VAL A 39 -7.37 -9.15 -7.29
C VAL A 39 -8.61 -9.08 -6.39
N ALA A 40 -8.41 -9.16 -5.08
CA ALA A 40 -9.39 -8.76 -4.08
C ALA A 40 -9.03 -7.36 -3.54
N VAL A 41 -9.97 -6.43 -3.62
CA VAL A 41 -9.81 -5.07 -3.13
C VAL A 41 -10.57 -4.93 -1.82
N LEU A 42 -9.84 -4.61 -0.75
CA LEU A 42 -10.40 -4.39 0.57
C LEU A 42 -10.47 -2.89 0.86
N ASP A 43 -11.66 -2.36 1.12
CA ASP A 43 -11.83 -0.95 1.43
C ASP A 43 -13.07 -0.73 2.31
N HIS A 44 -12.99 0.24 3.22
CA HIS A 44 -14.11 0.61 4.08
C HIS A 44 -15.26 1.30 3.34
N ALA A 45 -15.00 1.78 2.11
CA ALA A 45 -16.02 2.43 1.27
C ALA A 45 -16.95 1.43 0.57
N TYR A 46 -16.63 0.14 0.56
CA TYR A 46 -17.53 -0.87 0.01
C TYR A 46 -18.64 -1.26 1.00
N ALA A 47 -19.77 -1.76 0.48
CA ALA A 47 -20.85 -2.25 1.31
C ALA A 47 -20.46 -3.57 2.03
N GLU A 48 -20.86 -3.71 3.30
CA GLU A 48 -20.59 -4.92 4.09
C GLU A 48 -21.16 -6.19 3.45
N ASP A 49 -22.36 -6.08 2.83
CA ASP A 49 -23.09 -7.18 2.18
C ASP A 49 -22.74 -7.33 0.69
N GLY A 50 -21.70 -6.66 0.22
CA GLY A 50 -21.30 -6.68 -1.19
C GLY A 50 -21.10 -8.09 -1.73
N PRO A 51 -21.39 -8.33 -3.03
CA PRO A 51 -21.22 -9.63 -3.66
C PRO A 51 -19.75 -10.04 -3.58
N GLY A 52 -19.47 -11.14 -2.90
CA GLY A 52 -18.14 -11.72 -2.76
C GLY A 52 -17.69 -12.52 -3.99
N ALA A 53 -18.28 -12.27 -5.16
CA ALA A 53 -17.97 -12.99 -6.40
C ALA A 53 -16.86 -12.28 -7.19
N LEU A 54 -15.98 -13.08 -7.76
CA LEU A 54 -14.94 -12.60 -8.67
C LEU A 54 -15.58 -12.29 -10.04
N VAL A 55 -15.48 -11.03 -10.47
CA VAL A 55 -15.94 -10.58 -11.79
C VAL A 55 -14.76 -9.95 -12.53
N ASP A 56 -14.48 -10.39 -13.73
CA ASP A 56 -13.34 -9.92 -14.55
C ASP A 56 -12.00 -9.90 -13.79
N GLY A 57 -11.78 -10.94 -12.99
CA GLY A 57 -10.55 -11.06 -12.18
C GLY A 57 -10.52 -10.21 -10.91
N ARG A 58 -11.61 -9.50 -10.57
CA ARG A 58 -11.69 -8.59 -9.42
C ARG A 58 -12.86 -8.92 -8.49
N VAL A 59 -12.62 -8.83 -7.18
CA VAL A 59 -13.66 -8.82 -6.14
C VAL A 59 -13.46 -7.64 -5.19
N ASN A 60 -14.53 -6.95 -4.82
CA ASN A 60 -14.52 -5.82 -3.89
C ASN A 60 -15.18 -6.25 -2.57
N LEU A 61 -14.51 -6.02 -1.47
CA LEU A 61 -14.94 -6.44 -0.14
C LEU A 61 -14.80 -5.30 0.87
N HIS A 62 -15.80 -5.14 1.72
CA HIS A 62 -15.71 -4.20 2.85
C HIS A 62 -14.63 -4.64 3.82
N CYS A 63 -13.81 -3.67 4.26
CA CYS A 63 -12.81 -3.90 5.31
C CYS A 63 -12.41 -2.58 5.99
N ASP A 64 -12.66 -2.47 7.28
CA ASP A 64 -12.04 -1.47 8.14
C ASP A 64 -10.74 -2.05 8.70
N VAL A 65 -9.61 -1.60 8.17
CA VAL A 65 -8.29 -2.11 8.53
C VAL A 65 -7.92 -1.85 9.99
N SER A 66 -8.52 -0.84 10.62
CA SER A 66 -8.28 -0.54 12.04
C SER A 66 -8.88 -1.60 12.98
N ARG A 67 -9.73 -2.49 12.46
CA ARG A 67 -10.45 -3.51 13.24
C ARG A 67 -10.03 -4.92 12.82
N GLY A 68 -9.32 -5.64 13.70
CA GLY A 68 -8.80 -6.99 13.43
C GLY A 68 -9.87 -7.98 12.95
N ALA A 69 -11.04 -8.01 13.61
CA ALA A 69 -12.14 -8.89 13.20
C ALA A 69 -12.68 -8.56 11.78
N SER A 70 -12.67 -7.28 11.37
CA SER A 70 -13.03 -6.88 10.01
C SER A 70 -12.00 -7.40 9.00
N CYS A 71 -10.73 -7.33 9.34
CA CYS A 71 -9.64 -7.86 8.50
C CYS A 71 -9.74 -9.38 8.34
N GLU A 72 -9.94 -10.12 9.43
CA GLU A 72 -10.09 -11.59 9.41
C GLU A 72 -11.25 -12.01 8.52
N ALA A 73 -12.43 -11.39 8.68
CA ALA A 73 -13.60 -11.70 7.87
C ALA A 73 -13.38 -11.36 6.38
N ALA A 74 -12.80 -10.19 6.08
CA ALA A 74 -12.55 -9.76 4.72
C ALA A 74 -11.48 -10.64 4.03
N LEU A 75 -10.40 -10.99 4.74
CA LEU A 75 -9.35 -11.87 4.20
C LEU A 75 -9.87 -13.29 3.95
N ALA A 76 -10.70 -13.85 4.83
CA ALA A 76 -11.30 -15.16 4.62
C ALA A 76 -12.15 -15.19 3.33
N ARG A 77 -12.98 -14.17 3.11
CA ARG A 77 -13.76 -14.01 1.87
C ARG A 77 -12.87 -13.81 0.64
N ALA A 78 -11.82 -12.99 0.75
CA ALA A 78 -10.87 -12.75 -0.34
C ALA A 78 -10.16 -14.03 -0.76
N VAL A 79 -9.61 -14.78 0.20
CA VAL A 79 -8.91 -16.06 -0.02
C VAL A 79 -9.86 -17.09 -0.64
N GLN A 80 -11.11 -17.16 -0.18
CA GLN A 80 -12.12 -18.04 -0.76
C GLN A 80 -12.42 -17.68 -2.22
N ALA A 81 -12.63 -16.40 -2.52
CA ALA A 81 -12.95 -15.93 -3.87
C ALA A 81 -11.78 -16.11 -4.86
N LEU A 82 -10.55 -15.91 -4.39
CA LEU A 82 -9.33 -16.04 -5.20
C LEU A 82 -8.79 -17.47 -5.28
N GLY A 83 -9.20 -18.36 -4.39
CA GLY A 83 -8.64 -19.71 -4.25
C GLY A 83 -7.24 -19.73 -3.61
N GLY A 84 -6.88 -18.71 -2.82
CA GLY A 84 -5.61 -18.57 -2.11
C GLY A 84 -5.05 -17.14 -2.18
N LEU A 85 -3.79 -16.94 -1.75
CA LEU A 85 -3.15 -15.63 -1.70
C LEU A 85 -1.65 -15.72 -1.99
N ASP A 86 -1.16 -14.90 -2.91
CA ASP A 86 0.26 -14.86 -3.30
C ASP A 86 0.87 -13.48 -3.04
N VAL A 87 0.07 -12.40 -3.13
CA VAL A 87 0.55 -11.03 -2.94
C VAL A 87 -0.38 -10.25 -2.03
N LEU A 88 0.19 -9.61 -1.01
CA LEU A 88 -0.51 -8.64 -0.17
C LEU A 88 0.07 -7.24 -0.39
N VAL A 89 -0.79 -6.26 -0.71
CA VAL A 89 -0.44 -4.84 -0.79
C VAL A 89 -1.19 -4.08 0.30
N ASN A 90 -0.48 -3.67 1.35
CA ASN A 90 -1.00 -2.81 2.41
C ASN A 90 -0.87 -1.34 1.98
N ASN A 91 -1.90 -0.84 1.27
CA ASN A 91 -1.94 0.53 0.78
C ASN A 91 -2.90 1.43 1.57
N ALA A 92 -3.91 0.89 2.24
CA ALA A 92 -4.86 1.69 3.03
C ALA A 92 -4.14 2.61 4.03
N GLY A 93 -4.59 3.86 4.11
CA GLY A 93 -4.00 4.83 5.02
C GLY A 93 -4.69 6.18 4.96
N ILE A 94 -4.47 6.96 6.00
CA ILE A 94 -4.94 8.34 6.16
C ILE A 94 -3.75 9.28 6.38
N VAL A 95 -3.95 10.56 6.13
CA VAL A 95 -2.96 11.62 6.37
C VAL A 95 -3.63 12.84 6.99
N ALA A 96 -2.93 13.48 7.92
CA ALA A 96 -3.30 14.78 8.47
C ALA A 96 -2.04 15.57 8.82
N ALA A 97 -2.14 16.90 8.80
CA ALA A 97 -1.01 17.82 8.98
C ALA A 97 -1.03 18.55 10.33
N THR A 98 -1.88 18.14 11.27
CA THR A 98 -2.03 18.75 12.58
C THR A 98 -0.69 18.81 13.31
N ARG A 99 -0.34 20.00 13.81
CA ARG A 99 0.92 20.25 14.49
C ARG A 99 0.89 19.67 15.90
N ILE A 100 2.05 19.26 16.43
CA ILE A 100 2.14 18.55 17.72
C ILE A 100 1.50 19.31 18.89
N TRP A 101 1.55 20.62 18.88
CA TRP A 101 0.95 21.45 19.95
C TRP A 101 -0.57 21.60 19.85
N ASP A 102 -1.17 21.27 18.67
CA ASP A 102 -2.62 21.30 18.43
C ASP A 102 -3.19 19.88 18.24
N LEU A 103 -2.35 18.83 18.30
CA LEU A 103 -2.71 17.46 17.94
C LEU A 103 -3.52 16.80 19.06
N PRO A 104 -4.81 16.50 18.86
CA PRO A 104 -5.60 15.75 19.82
C PRO A 104 -5.14 14.29 19.92
N GLU A 105 -5.29 13.70 21.11
CA GLU A 105 -4.89 12.31 21.35
C GLU A 105 -5.65 11.31 20.48
N ASP A 106 -6.92 11.53 20.24
CA ASP A 106 -7.77 10.69 19.39
C ASP A 106 -7.36 10.73 17.92
N GLU A 107 -6.95 11.88 17.40
CA GLU A 107 -6.39 11.99 16.05
C GLU A 107 -5.06 11.23 15.93
N PHE A 108 -4.18 11.36 16.96
CA PHE A 108 -2.94 10.58 17.02
C PHE A 108 -3.23 9.08 17.00
N ARG A 109 -4.11 8.60 17.88
CA ARG A 109 -4.51 7.19 17.96
C ARG A 109 -5.08 6.71 16.64
N ARG A 110 -6.04 7.43 16.06
CA ARG A 110 -6.64 7.09 14.77
C ARG A 110 -5.60 6.94 13.64
N MET A 111 -4.61 7.85 13.61
CA MET A 111 -3.53 7.77 12.62
C MET A 111 -2.71 6.49 12.76
N VAL A 112 -2.36 6.12 13.98
CA VAL A 112 -1.63 4.87 14.27
C VAL A 112 -2.50 3.66 13.99
N ASP A 113 -3.77 3.67 14.41
CA ASP A 113 -4.70 2.56 14.26
C ASP A 113 -4.95 2.22 12.78
N VAL A 114 -5.13 3.22 11.94
CA VAL A 114 -5.35 2.97 10.50
C VAL A 114 -4.03 2.60 9.80
N ASN A 115 -2.97 3.41 9.97
CA ASN A 115 -1.78 3.28 9.13
C ASN A 115 -0.85 2.14 9.57
N LEU A 116 -0.67 1.95 10.89
CA LEU A 116 0.27 0.97 11.44
C LEU A 116 -0.45 -0.28 11.95
N THR A 117 -1.38 -0.13 12.89
CA THR A 117 -2.15 -1.27 13.41
C THR A 117 -2.95 -1.94 12.30
N GLY A 118 -3.52 -1.16 11.37
CA GLY A 118 -4.21 -1.68 10.19
C GLY A 118 -3.30 -2.50 9.27
N THR A 119 -2.08 -2.04 9.03
CA THR A 119 -1.07 -2.82 8.28
C THR A 119 -0.76 -4.15 8.99
N TYR A 120 -0.63 -4.13 10.32
CA TYR A 120 -0.46 -5.35 11.12
C TYR A 120 -1.68 -6.27 11.02
N ASN A 121 -2.88 -5.76 11.25
CA ASN A 121 -4.12 -6.56 11.25
C ASN A 121 -4.31 -7.31 9.93
N VAL A 122 -4.18 -6.62 8.81
CA VAL A 122 -4.33 -7.21 7.47
C VAL A 122 -3.22 -8.22 7.21
N THR A 123 -1.97 -7.90 7.55
CA THR A 123 -0.85 -8.81 7.40
C THR A 123 -1.06 -10.08 8.23
N HIS A 124 -1.43 -9.94 9.50
CA HIS A 124 -1.67 -11.07 10.41
C HIS A 124 -2.77 -11.99 9.89
N ALA A 125 -3.90 -11.43 9.44
CA ALA A 125 -4.99 -12.19 8.85
C ALA A 125 -4.62 -12.89 7.53
N ALA A 126 -3.68 -12.32 6.76
CA ALA A 126 -3.23 -12.86 5.48
C ALA A 126 -2.17 -13.96 5.61
N LEU A 127 -1.45 -14.03 6.75
CA LEU A 127 -0.30 -14.93 6.94
C LEU A 127 -0.60 -16.41 6.65
N PRO A 128 -1.70 -17.01 7.12
CA PRO A 128 -1.95 -18.43 6.84
C PRO A 128 -1.95 -18.72 5.33
N ALA A 129 -2.66 -17.92 4.54
CA ALA A 129 -2.77 -18.11 3.09
C ALA A 129 -1.46 -17.79 2.34
N LEU A 130 -0.71 -16.78 2.80
CA LEU A 130 0.62 -16.47 2.23
C LEU A 130 1.62 -17.58 2.48
N LEU A 131 1.61 -18.20 3.67
CA LEU A 131 2.51 -19.30 4.02
C LEU A 131 2.20 -20.61 3.30
N GLU A 132 0.98 -20.78 2.79
CA GLU A 132 0.58 -21.91 1.95
C GLU A 132 0.89 -21.68 0.46
N SER A 133 1.23 -20.45 0.08
CA SER A 133 1.53 -20.13 -1.32
C SER A 133 2.85 -20.76 -1.77
N THR A 134 2.82 -21.40 -2.93
CA THR A 134 4.01 -21.93 -3.62
C THR A 134 4.49 -21.03 -4.77
N ARG A 135 3.91 -19.81 -4.90
CA ARG A 135 4.12 -18.89 -6.02
C ARG A 135 4.92 -17.65 -5.61
N GLN A 136 6.01 -17.84 -4.87
CA GLN A 136 6.89 -16.76 -4.38
C GLN A 136 6.10 -15.62 -3.71
N PRO A 137 5.49 -15.89 -2.56
CA PRO A 137 4.63 -14.91 -1.91
C PRO A 137 5.36 -13.64 -1.51
N ALA A 138 4.65 -12.50 -1.61
CA ALA A 138 5.21 -11.19 -1.32
C ALA A 138 4.23 -10.29 -0.57
N ILE A 139 4.76 -9.51 0.37
CA ILE A 139 4.07 -8.40 1.06
C ILE A 139 4.72 -7.10 0.60
N VAL A 140 3.90 -6.14 0.17
CA VAL A 140 4.35 -4.79 -0.17
C VAL A 140 3.57 -3.79 0.69
N ASN A 141 4.28 -3.07 1.55
CA ASN A 141 3.70 -2.09 2.43
C ASN A 141 3.91 -0.66 1.91
N LEU A 142 2.91 0.22 2.07
CA LEU A 142 3.04 1.65 1.74
C LEU A 142 3.54 2.43 2.96
N GLY A 143 4.84 2.76 2.93
CA GLY A 143 5.46 3.76 3.79
C GLY A 143 5.15 5.18 3.31
N SER A 144 6.09 6.07 3.48
CA SER A 144 6.08 7.45 2.96
C SER A 144 7.45 8.07 3.11
N THR A 145 7.83 8.96 2.20
CA THR A 145 9.00 9.85 2.37
C THR A 145 8.88 10.70 3.66
N ALA A 146 7.65 10.99 4.13
CA ALA A 146 7.43 11.69 5.40
C ALA A 146 8.04 10.95 6.60
N ALA A 147 8.08 9.62 6.57
CA ALA A 147 8.72 8.81 7.62
C ALA A 147 10.24 9.02 7.68
N LEU A 148 10.87 9.28 6.54
CA LEU A 148 12.32 9.45 6.40
C LEU A 148 12.76 10.89 6.66
N ARG A 149 11.89 11.87 6.33
CA ARG A 149 12.15 13.31 6.49
C ARG A 149 11.64 13.91 7.80
N GLY A 150 10.91 13.15 8.59
CA GLY A 150 10.30 13.64 9.83
C GLY A 150 8.99 14.40 9.63
N GLY A 151 8.17 14.02 8.64
CA GLY A 151 6.93 14.69 8.32
C GLY A 151 7.11 15.78 7.26
N GLY A 152 6.32 16.82 7.31
CA GLY A 152 6.45 17.97 6.39
C GLY A 152 5.10 18.54 5.94
N LEU A 153 4.86 18.57 4.64
CA LEU A 153 3.81 19.35 4.00
C LEU A 153 2.39 18.89 4.32
N LEU A 154 2.11 17.60 4.11
CA LEU A 154 0.79 17.01 4.27
C LEU A 154 0.67 16.11 5.50
N GLY A 155 1.79 15.66 6.04
CA GLY A 155 1.82 14.74 7.17
C GLY A 155 2.46 15.36 8.41
N GLY A 156 1.74 15.41 9.51
CA GLY A 156 2.26 15.80 10.83
C GLY A 156 3.14 14.73 11.47
N SER A 157 3.58 14.95 12.71
CA SER A 157 4.43 14.04 13.48
C SER A 157 3.80 12.64 13.64
N HIS A 158 2.50 12.56 13.88
CA HIS A 158 1.75 11.31 14.00
C HIS A 158 1.71 10.49 12.70
N TYR A 159 1.57 11.17 11.54
CA TYR A 159 1.66 10.51 10.24
C TYR A 159 3.08 9.96 9.99
N ALA A 160 4.10 10.79 10.20
CA ALA A 160 5.50 10.38 10.06
C ALA A 160 5.84 9.19 10.97
N ALA A 161 5.40 9.23 12.24
CA ALA A 161 5.57 8.15 13.19
C ALA A 161 4.89 6.86 12.74
N SER A 162 3.63 6.94 12.27
CA SER A 162 2.89 5.77 11.78
C SER A 162 3.58 5.12 10.58
N LYS A 163 4.03 5.91 9.61
CA LYS A 163 4.73 5.42 8.40
C LYS A 163 6.15 4.96 8.69
N GLY A 164 6.84 5.56 9.66
CA GLY A 164 8.10 5.06 10.20
C GLY A 164 7.95 3.68 10.86
N GLY A 165 6.86 3.50 11.61
CA GLY A 165 6.46 2.20 12.16
C GLY A 165 6.24 1.15 11.07
N VAL A 166 5.56 1.48 9.96
CA VAL A 166 5.37 0.58 8.81
C VAL A 166 6.71 0.16 8.18
N ILE A 167 7.66 1.09 8.02
CA ILE A 167 9.00 0.78 7.49
C ILE A 167 9.73 -0.20 8.41
N SER A 168 9.74 0.05 9.72
CA SER A 168 10.38 -0.82 10.71
C SER A 168 9.69 -2.19 10.78
N PHE A 169 8.36 -2.21 10.77
CA PHE A 169 7.56 -3.44 10.73
C PHE A 169 7.89 -4.29 9.49
N THR A 170 8.02 -3.67 8.32
CA THR A 170 8.41 -4.35 7.08
C THR A 170 9.77 -5.06 7.21
N LYS A 171 10.76 -4.40 7.83
CA LYS A 171 12.09 -4.98 8.05
C LYS A 171 12.04 -6.18 9.00
N ALA A 172 11.20 -6.11 10.04
CA ALA A 172 10.96 -7.22 10.95
C ALA A 172 10.29 -8.40 10.22
N LEU A 173 9.22 -8.14 9.47
CA LEU A 173 8.55 -9.17 8.65
C LEU A 173 9.51 -9.87 7.68
N ALA A 174 10.40 -9.13 7.04
CA ALA A 174 11.39 -9.71 6.13
C ALA A 174 12.31 -10.72 6.83
N ARG A 175 12.71 -10.47 8.08
CA ARG A 175 13.53 -11.37 8.89
C ARG A 175 12.74 -12.58 9.37
N GLU A 176 11.51 -12.38 9.82
CA GLU A 176 10.65 -13.44 10.39
C GLU A 176 10.12 -14.38 9.29
N LEU A 177 9.72 -13.84 8.14
CA LEU A 177 9.04 -14.57 7.07
C LEU A 177 9.98 -15.06 5.97
N GLY A 178 11.17 -14.47 5.84
CA GLY A 178 12.17 -14.87 4.85
C GLY A 178 12.50 -16.37 4.90
N PRO A 179 12.75 -16.99 6.08
CA PRO A 179 12.95 -18.43 6.22
C PRO A 179 11.74 -19.29 5.78
N ARG A 180 10.57 -18.67 5.66
CA ARG A 180 9.33 -19.30 5.19
C ARG A 180 9.04 -18.99 3.71
N GLY A 181 9.97 -18.34 3.00
CA GLY A 181 9.86 -18.02 1.59
C GLY A 181 8.98 -16.83 1.25
N VAL A 182 8.51 -16.03 2.23
CA VAL A 182 7.72 -14.82 2.01
C VAL A 182 8.63 -13.61 2.03
N ARG A 183 8.62 -12.81 0.96
CA ARG A 183 9.32 -11.52 0.89
C ARG A 183 8.44 -10.41 1.46
N ALA A 184 9.03 -9.46 2.17
CA ALA A 184 8.33 -8.27 2.66
C ALA A 184 9.15 -7.02 2.36
N ASN A 185 8.57 -6.07 1.61
CA ASN A 185 9.22 -4.84 1.19
C ASN A 185 8.29 -3.64 1.37
N CYS A 186 8.85 -2.45 1.33
CA CYS A 186 8.14 -1.20 1.48
C CYS A 186 8.36 -0.30 0.25
N VAL A 187 7.34 0.45 -0.14
CA VAL A 187 7.47 1.58 -1.07
C VAL A 187 7.27 2.87 -0.27
N ALA A 188 8.13 3.86 -0.45
CA ALA A 188 8.03 5.17 0.18
C ALA A 188 7.74 6.25 -0.88
N PRO A 189 6.45 6.54 -1.17
CA PRO A 189 6.11 7.59 -2.10
C PRO A 189 6.47 8.98 -1.58
N GLY A 190 6.83 9.88 -2.49
CA GLY A 190 6.91 11.31 -2.26
C GLY A 190 5.56 12.01 -2.37
N ILE A 191 5.54 13.17 -3.03
CA ILE A 191 4.30 13.88 -3.33
C ILE A 191 3.72 13.28 -4.62
N ILE A 192 2.57 12.63 -4.49
CA ILE A 192 1.88 11.92 -5.59
C ILE A 192 0.55 12.62 -5.87
N GLU A 193 0.22 12.84 -7.14
CA GLU A 193 -1.02 13.47 -7.60
C GLU A 193 -2.24 12.57 -7.32
N THR A 194 -2.81 12.71 -6.13
CA THR A 194 -4.01 11.98 -5.66
C THR A 194 -4.99 12.98 -5.06
N ASP A 195 -6.19 12.55 -4.67
CA ASP A 195 -7.13 13.39 -3.93
C ASP A 195 -6.60 13.88 -2.58
N MET A 196 -5.57 13.23 -2.05
CA MET A 196 -4.90 13.69 -0.82
C MET A 196 -4.02 14.91 -1.06
N THR A 197 -3.61 15.19 -2.30
CA THR A 197 -2.64 16.23 -2.66
C THR A 197 -3.22 17.30 -3.60
N LEU A 198 -4.07 16.89 -4.55
CA LEU A 198 -4.66 17.79 -5.54
C LEU A 198 -5.49 18.89 -4.88
N GLY A 199 -5.21 20.15 -5.27
CA GLY A 199 -5.92 21.32 -4.74
C GLY A 199 -5.64 21.66 -3.27
N LYS A 200 -4.70 20.98 -2.62
CA LYS A 200 -4.29 21.28 -1.24
C LYS A 200 -3.28 22.44 -1.17
N PHE A 201 -2.67 22.78 -2.30
CA PHE A 201 -1.64 23.79 -2.41
C PHE A 201 -2.12 24.95 -3.29
N GLY A 202 -1.85 26.19 -2.90
CA GLY A 202 -2.00 27.33 -3.81
C GLY A 202 -0.99 27.22 -4.98
N GLU A 203 -1.33 27.73 -6.14
CA GLU A 203 -0.53 27.58 -7.37
C GLU A 203 0.95 27.96 -7.20
N ASN A 204 1.25 29.07 -6.53
CA ASN A 204 2.62 29.51 -6.28
C ASN A 204 3.38 28.52 -5.42
N TRP A 205 2.74 28.00 -4.37
CA TRP A 205 3.35 27.04 -3.46
C TRP A 205 3.55 25.66 -4.10
N GLU A 206 2.63 25.25 -4.97
CA GLU A 206 2.80 24.03 -5.75
C GLU A 206 4.03 24.11 -6.67
N GLN A 207 4.26 25.26 -7.28
CA GLN A 207 5.43 25.52 -8.12
C GLN A 207 6.74 25.49 -7.31
N GLU A 208 6.76 26.13 -6.14
CA GLU A 208 7.92 26.07 -5.23
C GLU A 208 8.24 24.63 -4.77
N LEU A 209 7.18 23.85 -4.46
CA LEU A 209 7.35 22.45 -4.09
C LEU A 209 7.96 21.62 -5.21
N LYS A 210 7.49 21.80 -6.44
CA LYS A 210 8.03 21.12 -7.63
C LYS A 210 9.49 21.48 -7.86
N GLN A 211 9.89 22.73 -7.65
CA GLN A 211 11.29 23.15 -7.74
C GLN A 211 12.19 22.48 -6.69
N GLY A 212 11.65 22.13 -5.52
CA GLY A 212 12.36 21.38 -4.48
C GLY A 212 12.49 19.88 -4.75
N ILE A 213 11.88 19.36 -5.82
CA ILE A 213 11.99 17.98 -6.26
C ILE A 213 12.96 17.93 -7.46
N PRO A 214 14.04 17.13 -7.44
CA PRO A 214 14.99 17.04 -8.56
C PRO A 214 14.35 16.77 -9.92
N LEU A 215 13.29 15.94 -9.99
CA LEU A 215 12.54 15.73 -11.24
C LEU A 215 11.52 16.83 -11.56
N GLN A 216 11.41 17.89 -10.74
CA GLN A 216 10.62 19.10 -10.92
C GLN A 216 9.13 18.86 -11.20
N ARG A 217 8.58 17.77 -10.71
CA ARG A 217 7.16 17.41 -10.80
C ARG A 217 6.73 16.53 -9.64
N PHE A 218 5.45 16.43 -9.43
CA PHE A 218 4.89 15.39 -8.58
C PHE A 218 4.89 14.05 -9.31
N GLY A 219 4.85 12.96 -8.56
CA GLY A 219 4.69 11.62 -9.11
C GLY A 219 3.22 11.31 -9.38
N SER A 220 2.97 10.34 -10.23
CA SER A 220 1.64 9.80 -10.50
C SER A 220 1.37 8.53 -9.69
N PRO A 221 0.09 8.18 -9.41
CA PRO A 221 -0.26 6.87 -8.83
C PRO A 221 0.29 5.68 -9.62
N ALA A 222 0.35 5.79 -10.96
CA ALA A 222 0.88 4.75 -11.84
C ALA A 222 2.37 4.48 -11.59
N GLU A 223 3.19 5.51 -11.33
CA GLU A 223 4.62 5.33 -11.04
C GLU A 223 4.84 4.60 -9.71
N VAL A 224 4.00 4.85 -8.70
CA VAL A 224 4.03 4.09 -7.45
C VAL A 224 3.57 2.65 -7.67
N ALA A 225 2.52 2.44 -8.47
CA ALA A 225 2.01 1.11 -8.81
C ALA A 225 3.07 0.26 -9.53
N GLN A 226 3.90 0.86 -10.40
CA GLN A 226 5.01 0.17 -11.08
C GLN A 226 6.08 -0.33 -10.09
N ALA A 227 6.43 0.46 -9.08
CA ALA A 227 7.35 0.03 -8.02
C ALA A 227 6.75 -1.10 -7.17
N ILE A 228 5.45 -1.03 -6.88
CA ILE A 228 4.73 -2.10 -6.18
C ILE A 228 4.71 -3.37 -7.04
N LEU A 229 4.45 -3.27 -8.35
CA LEU A 229 4.49 -4.39 -9.29
C LEU A 229 5.87 -5.08 -9.29
N PHE A 230 6.96 -4.29 -9.36
CA PHE A 230 8.32 -4.83 -9.26
C PHE A 230 8.49 -5.65 -7.97
N LEU A 231 8.10 -5.12 -6.82
CA LEU A 231 8.24 -5.80 -5.52
C LEU A 231 7.31 -7.01 -5.37
N ALA A 232 6.15 -7.01 -6.02
CA ALA A 232 5.19 -8.11 -6.03
C ALA A 232 5.57 -9.25 -6.98
N SER A 233 6.36 -8.95 -8.00
CA SER A 233 6.75 -9.89 -9.06
C SER A 233 8.06 -10.63 -8.75
N ASP A 234 8.37 -11.61 -9.59
CA ASP A 234 9.60 -12.40 -9.50
C ASP A 234 10.85 -11.60 -9.91
N LEU A 235 10.67 -10.39 -10.49
CA LEU A 235 11.78 -9.46 -10.78
C LEU A 235 12.53 -9.04 -9.49
N SER A 236 11.89 -9.11 -8.35
CA SER A 236 12.47 -8.79 -7.04
C SER A 236 12.71 -10.03 -6.16
N SER A 237 12.91 -11.19 -6.77
CA SER A 237 13.00 -12.50 -6.07
C SER A 237 14.10 -12.56 -4.99
N TYR A 238 15.14 -11.72 -5.09
CA TYR A 238 16.21 -11.63 -4.08
C TYR A 238 16.17 -10.32 -3.27
N SER A 239 15.01 -9.63 -3.25
CA SER A 239 14.81 -8.38 -2.53
C SER A 239 13.81 -8.57 -1.40
N THR A 240 14.26 -8.40 -0.15
CA THR A 240 13.39 -8.42 1.03
C THR A 240 13.93 -7.45 2.10
N GLY A 241 13.05 -6.79 2.84
CA GLY A 241 13.39 -5.82 3.89
C GLY A 241 13.83 -4.46 3.35
N ILE A 242 13.72 -4.21 2.04
CA ILE A 242 14.11 -2.93 1.43
C ILE A 242 12.97 -1.91 1.44
N VAL A 243 13.37 -0.65 1.33
CA VAL A 243 12.47 0.49 1.07
C VAL A 243 12.82 1.04 -0.31
N VAL A 244 11.85 1.07 -1.20
CA VAL A 244 11.99 1.66 -2.53
C VAL A 244 11.39 3.05 -2.51
N ASP A 245 12.23 4.06 -2.69
CA ASP A 245 11.79 5.45 -2.80
C ASP A 245 11.21 5.73 -4.18
N VAL A 246 9.98 6.28 -4.20
CA VAL A 246 9.29 6.74 -5.41
C VAL A 246 8.92 8.21 -5.17
N ASN A 247 9.92 9.09 -5.20
CA ASN A 247 9.78 10.46 -4.70
C ASN A 247 10.40 11.54 -5.60
N GLY A 248 10.87 11.20 -6.80
CA GLY A 248 11.49 12.16 -7.72
C GLY A 248 12.80 12.78 -7.24
N GLY A 249 13.43 12.19 -6.23
CA GLY A 249 14.62 12.73 -5.55
C GLY A 249 14.31 13.70 -4.41
N PHE A 250 13.02 13.83 -4.00
CA PHE A 250 12.64 14.70 -2.88
C PHE A 250 13.29 14.29 -1.55
N HIS A 251 13.64 13.03 -1.41
CA HIS A 251 14.53 12.50 -0.37
C HIS A 251 15.57 11.59 -1.02
N ILE A 252 16.83 11.74 -0.62
CA ILE A 252 17.98 10.93 -1.04
C ILE A 252 18.70 10.48 0.24
N HIS A 253 18.99 9.17 0.36
CA HIS A 253 19.73 8.59 1.48
C HIS A 253 21.23 8.92 1.44
#